data_36aed3d45239146581cc51710cf220ff
#
_entry.id   36aed3d45239146581cc51710cf220ff
#
_cell.length_a   1.000
_cell.length_b   1.000
_cell.length_c   1.000
_cell.angle_alpha   90.00
_cell.angle_beta   90.00
_cell.angle_gamma   90.00
#
_symmetry.space_group_name_H-M   'P 1'
#
loop_
_entity.id
_entity.type
_entity.pdbx_description
1 polymer ?
#
loop_
_entity_poly.entity_id
_entity_poly.type
_entity_poly.pdbx_seq_one_letter_code
_entity_poly.pdbx_strand_id
1 'polypeptide(L)'
;MWLQHLTIKTFRNYKETKIDFNPKLNVFLGQNAQGKTNILEAIYFLALTRSHRTRTDKNLIHFDEEQLHLSGLIQKKTGSIPLEIDLTPKGRVTKVNHLKQARLSDYIGHMNVVLFAPEDLQLIKGAPSVRRKFIDIELGQIKPIYLSDLSNYNHILKQRNTYLKSSQKIDETFLSVLDDQLVEYGCRVIKHRIKFIKNLEKFGQKKHLEISNQSEELSISYQSTVNFTNEEVLMDSFKIALEKSRSRDLFKKNTGVGPHRDDIAFYINGIDASFGSQGQHRSLVLSI
;
A
#
# COMPACT_ATOMS: atom_id res chain seq x y z
N MET A 1 -12.02 14.77 8.68
CA MET A 1 -10.74 14.44 9.33
C MET A 1 -9.67 15.34 8.75
N TRP A 2 -8.81 15.95 9.60
CA TRP A 2 -7.68 16.77 9.18
C TRP A 2 -6.59 16.78 10.26
N LEU A 3 -5.33 16.99 9.85
CA LEU A 3 -4.20 17.13 10.75
C LEU A 3 -4.20 18.56 11.33
N GLN A 4 -4.33 18.69 12.65
CA GLN A 4 -4.38 20.00 13.32
C GLN A 4 -2.98 20.50 13.68
N HIS A 5 -2.17 19.64 14.29
CA HIS A 5 -0.81 19.94 14.70
C HIS A 5 0.14 18.85 14.23
N LEU A 6 1.36 19.22 13.87
CA LEU A 6 2.46 18.30 13.59
C LEU A 6 3.70 18.78 14.35
N THR A 7 4.29 17.91 15.13
CA THR A 7 5.60 18.11 15.72
C THR A 7 6.59 17.17 15.08
N ILE A 8 7.67 17.72 14.59
CA ILE A 8 8.77 17.01 13.93
C ILE A 8 10.02 17.22 14.79
N LYS A 9 10.71 16.13 15.20
CA LYS A 9 12.01 16.20 15.86
C LYS A 9 12.98 15.26 15.19
N THR A 10 14.16 15.78 14.84
CA THR A 10 15.28 15.04 14.25
C THR A 10 14.90 14.22 13.02
N PHE A 11 14.08 14.80 12.14
CA PHE A 11 13.60 14.18 10.92
C PHE A 11 14.18 14.87 9.68
N ARG A 12 14.92 14.16 8.85
CA ARG A 12 15.56 14.69 7.65
C ARG A 12 16.46 15.91 7.97
N ASN A 13 16.10 17.09 7.43
CA ASN A 13 16.79 18.37 7.69
C ASN A 13 16.22 19.14 8.88
N TYR A 14 15.14 18.63 9.52
CA TYR A 14 14.53 19.30 10.67
C TYR A 14 15.11 18.80 11.98
N LYS A 15 15.65 19.70 12.79
CA LYS A 15 16.03 19.42 14.18
C LYS A 15 14.77 19.39 15.07
N GLU A 16 14.00 20.50 15.07
CA GLU A 16 12.70 20.58 15.71
C GLU A 16 11.82 21.58 14.97
N THR A 17 10.57 21.21 14.71
CA THR A 17 9.58 22.08 14.07
C THR A 17 8.20 21.71 14.54
N LYS A 18 7.36 22.74 14.80
CA LYS A 18 5.93 22.59 15.10
C LYS A 18 5.13 23.35 14.05
N ILE A 19 4.11 22.73 13.53
CA ILE A 19 3.29 23.28 12.45
C ILE A 19 1.82 23.13 12.84
N ASP A 20 1.08 24.22 12.76
CA ASP A 20 -0.37 24.25 12.87
C ASP A 20 -0.97 24.34 11.49
N PHE A 21 -1.98 23.51 11.21
CA PHE A 21 -2.61 23.43 9.91
C PHE A 21 -3.99 24.07 9.90
N ASN A 22 -4.36 24.60 8.76
CA ASN A 22 -5.73 24.98 8.46
C ASN A 22 -6.53 23.74 8.03
N PRO A 23 -7.83 23.62 8.38
CA PRO A 23 -8.64 22.44 8.01
C PRO A 23 -8.80 22.21 6.51
N LYS A 24 -8.64 23.24 5.67
CA LYS A 24 -8.92 23.15 4.22
C LYS A 24 -7.65 23.12 3.39
N LEU A 25 -6.93 24.24 3.32
CA LEU A 25 -5.79 24.41 2.43
C LEU A 25 -4.59 24.92 3.19
N ASN A 26 -3.44 24.29 2.99
CA ASN A 26 -2.15 24.71 3.51
C ASN A 26 -1.16 24.74 2.35
N VAL A 27 -0.44 25.85 2.19
CA VAL A 27 0.52 26.03 1.09
C VAL A 27 1.91 26.25 1.68
N PHE A 28 2.86 25.42 1.28
CA PHE A 28 4.28 25.53 1.68
C PHE A 28 5.08 26.21 0.57
N LEU A 29 5.55 27.42 0.85
CA LEU A 29 6.38 28.22 -0.06
C LEU A 29 7.81 28.30 0.45
N GLY A 30 8.76 28.42 -0.47
CA GLY A 30 10.17 28.58 -0.14
C GLY A 30 11.06 28.08 -1.29
N GLN A 31 12.35 28.34 -1.18
CA GLN A 31 13.36 27.88 -2.15
C GLN A 31 13.51 26.36 -2.17
N ASN A 32 14.18 25.84 -3.22
CA ASN A 32 14.47 24.40 -3.30
C ASN A 32 15.42 23.98 -2.17
N ALA A 33 15.35 22.71 -1.80
CA ALA A 33 16.12 22.10 -0.72
C ALA A 33 15.83 22.58 0.72
N GLN A 34 14.85 23.47 0.95
CA GLN A 34 14.51 23.95 2.29
C GLN A 34 13.61 22.98 3.10
N GLY A 35 13.29 21.82 2.58
CA GLY A 35 12.56 20.79 3.34
C GLY A 35 11.06 20.72 3.10
N LYS A 36 10.45 21.51 2.18
CA LYS A 36 9.01 21.45 1.87
C LYS A 36 8.49 20.02 1.67
N THR A 37 9.20 19.24 0.85
CA THR A 37 8.86 17.83 0.60
C THR A 37 9.05 16.96 1.85
N ASN A 38 9.96 17.32 2.74
CA ASN A 38 10.21 16.58 3.97
C ASN A 38 9.06 16.73 4.98
N ILE A 39 8.32 17.87 4.95
CA ILE A 39 7.08 18.02 5.72
C ILE A 39 6.01 17.06 5.20
N LEU A 40 5.79 17.00 3.88
CA LEU A 40 4.84 16.06 3.27
C LEU A 40 5.25 14.60 3.57
N GLU A 41 6.54 14.30 3.51
CA GLU A 41 7.07 12.98 3.88
C GLU A 41 6.83 12.66 5.36
N ALA A 42 6.97 13.64 6.27
CA ALA A 42 6.67 13.46 7.69
C ALA A 42 5.18 13.18 7.94
N ILE A 43 4.28 13.90 7.27
CA ILE A 43 2.82 13.67 7.33
C ILE A 43 2.49 12.26 6.83
N TYR A 44 3.05 11.87 5.68
CA TYR A 44 2.87 10.54 5.10
C TYR A 44 3.42 9.45 6.01
N PHE A 45 4.61 9.67 6.60
CA PHE A 45 5.21 8.73 7.53
C PHE A 45 4.40 8.62 8.84
N LEU A 46 3.86 9.72 9.36
CA LEU A 46 2.97 9.72 10.52
C LEU A 46 1.70 8.89 10.26
N ALA A 47 1.12 8.95 9.07
CA ALA A 47 -0.09 8.20 8.73
C ALA A 47 0.17 6.71 8.49
N LEU A 48 1.25 6.38 7.77
CA LEU A 48 1.48 5.06 7.19
C LEU A 48 2.70 4.33 7.75
N THR A 49 3.44 4.97 8.65
CA THR A 49 4.67 4.43 9.23
C THR A 49 5.73 4.02 8.21
N ARG A 50 5.67 4.56 6.99
CA ARG A 50 6.62 4.32 5.90
C ARG A 50 6.85 5.58 5.09
N SER A 51 8.03 5.75 4.55
CA SER A 51 8.31 6.81 3.59
C SER A 51 7.88 6.39 2.17
N HIS A 52 7.42 7.37 1.37
CA HIS A 52 7.21 7.19 -0.07
C HIS A 52 8.52 7.28 -0.87
N ARG A 53 9.59 7.87 -0.30
CA ARG A 53 10.87 8.14 -0.97
C ARG A 53 11.97 7.13 -0.66
N THR A 54 11.96 6.53 0.54
CA THR A 54 13.02 5.58 0.95
C THR A 54 12.44 4.33 1.60
N ARG A 55 13.15 3.22 1.45
CA ARG A 55 12.85 1.95 2.15
C ARG A 55 13.65 1.80 3.44
N THR A 56 14.66 2.66 3.64
CA THR A 56 15.57 2.59 4.78
C THR A 56 15.19 3.64 5.79
N ASP A 57 14.66 3.22 6.93
CA ASP A 57 14.20 4.12 7.99
C ASP A 57 15.30 5.04 8.53
N LYS A 58 16.56 4.54 8.61
CA LYS A 58 17.72 5.34 9.04
C LYS A 58 17.88 6.61 8.23
N ASN A 59 17.51 6.61 6.94
CA ASN A 59 17.57 7.80 6.09
C ASN A 59 16.55 8.89 6.44
N LEU A 60 15.62 8.62 7.35
CA LEU A 60 14.64 9.59 7.84
C LEU A 60 15.17 10.39 9.04
N ILE A 61 16.14 9.84 9.74
CA ILE A 61 16.73 10.48 10.93
C ILE A 61 17.66 11.61 10.48
N HIS A 62 17.66 12.72 11.22
CA HIS A 62 18.56 13.84 10.97
C HIS A 62 20.02 13.39 11.09
N PHE A 63 20.92 14.03 10.33
CA PHE A 63 22.36 13.81 10.47
C PHE A 63 22.79 14.07 11.91
N ASP A 64 23.72 13.28 12.41
CA ASP A 64 24.26 13.33 13.77
C ASP A 64 23.29 12.91 14.88
N GLU A 65 22.13 12.35 14.53
CA GLU A 65 21.14 11.87 15.48
C GLU A 65 20.87 10.37 15.30
N GLU A 66 20.48 9.71 16.39
CA GLU A 66 20.18 8.25 16.36
C GLU A 66 18.70 7.93 16.39
N GLN A 67 17.86 8.94 16.62
CA GLN A 67 16.41 8.76 16.75
C GLN A 67 15.65 9.91 16.13
N LEU A 68 14.40 9.66 15.78
CA LEU A 68 13.45 10.69 15.40
C LEU A 68 12.15 10.53 16.20
N HIS A 69 11.45 11.64 16.37
CA HIS A 69 10.11 11.66 16.91
C HIS A 69 9.18 12.48 16.02
N LEU A 70 8.05 11.90 15.68
CA LEU A 70 6.94 12.58 15.03
C LEU A 70 5.69 12.44 15.88
N SER A 71 4.97 13.55 16.08
CA SER A 71 3.64 13.50 16.68
C SER A 71 2.70 14.43 15.95
N GLY A 72 1.43 14.04 15.88
CA GLY A 72 0.38 14.86 15.27
C GLY A 72 -0.95 14.69 15.98
N LEU A 73 -1.74 15.75 15.98
CA LEU A 73 -3.11 15.76 16.49
C LEU A 73 -4.08 15.71 15.31
N ILE A 74 -4.82 14.61 15.23
CA ILE A 74 -5.78 14.37 14.13
C ILE A 74 -7.18 14.74 14.62
N GLN A 75 -7.78 15.76 14.03
CA GLN A 75 -9.15 16.16 14.31
C GLN A 75 -10.12 15.32 13.49
N LYS A 76 -11.01 14.59 14.15
CA LYS A 76 -12.15 13.85 13.54
C LYS A 76 -13.47 14.48 13.99
N LYS A 77 -14.58 14.02 13.40
CA LYS A 77 -15.93 14.42 13.85
C LYS A 77 -16.23 13.98 15.29
N THR A 78 -15.61 12.89 15.72
CA THR A 78 -15.79 12.26 17.05
C THR A 78 -14.82 12.76 18.12
N GLY A 79 -13.92 13.68 17.79
CA GLY A 79 -12.90 14.20 18.70
C GLY A 79 -11.49 14.17 18.10
N SER A 80 -10.50 14.55 18.89
CA SER A 80 -9.10 14.62 18.51
C SER A 80 -8.37 13.35 18.91
N ILE A 81 -7.47 12.87 18.06
CA ILE A 81 -6.66 11.66 18.27
C ILE A 81 -5.19 12.05 18.12
N PRO A 82 -4.37 12.01 19.18
CA PRO A 82 -2.93 12.13 19.07
C PRO A 82 -2.33 10.84 18.51
N LEU A 83 -1.47 11.00 17.50
CA LEU A 83 -0.65 9.93 16.91
C LEU A 83 0.82 10.26 17.13
N GLU A 84 1.62 9.24 17.47
CA GLU A 84 3.05 9.41 17.68
C GLU A 84 3.83 8.25 17.06
N ILE A 85 5.02 8.58 16.55
CA ILE A 85 6.01 7.62 16.07
C ILE A 85 7.36 7.99 16.64
N ASP A 86 7.96 7.05 17.36
CA ASP A 86 9.35 7.07 17.77
C ASP A 86 10.13 6.05 16.93
N LEU A 87 11.19 6.48 16.26
CA LEU A 87 12.11 5.61 15.56
C LEU A 87 13.49 5.70 16.22
N THR A 88 14.00 4.56 16.65
CA THR A 88 15.29 4.42 17.32
C THR A 88 16.09 3.28 16.70
N PRO A 89 17.39 3.08 17.02
CA PRO A 89 18.15 1.92 16.59
C PRO A 89 17.51 0.58 17.00
N LYS A 90 16.70 0.57 18.07
CA LYS A 90 15.96 -0.61 18.55
C LYS A 90 14.69 -0.91 17.75
N GLY A 91 14.30 -0.01 16.86
CA GLY A 91 13.12 -0.12 16.01
C GLY A 91 12.11 1.01 16.19
N ARG A 92 10.92 0.78 15.66
CA ARG A 92 9.83 1.74 15.63
C ARG A 92 8.81 1.45 16.73
N VAL A 93 8.37 2.50 17.40
CA VAL A 93 7.26 2.47 18.36
C VAL A 93 6.18 3.42 17.87
N THR A 94 4.96 2.94 17.74
CA THR A 94 3.78 3.74 17.36
C THR A 94 2.81 3.84 18.53
N LYS A 95 2.20 5.01 18.71
CA LYS A 95 1.23 5.24 19.79
C LYS A 95 -0.02 5.93 19.23
N VAL A 96 -1.17 5.55 19.76
CA VAL A 96 -2.48 6.16 19.53
C VAL A 96 -3.03 6.56 20.89
N ASN A 97 -3.44 7.81 21.06
CA ASN A 97 -3.84 8.35 22.38
C ASN A 97 -2.77 8.07 23.45
N HIS A 98 -1.48 8.26 23.10
CA HIS A 98 -0.32 7.99 23.96
C HIS A 98 -0.12 6.52 24.36
N LEU A 99 -0.98 5.61 23.89
CA LEU A 99 -0.90 4.18 24.16
C LEU A 99 -0.13 3.48 23.04
N LYS A 100 0.92 2.74 23.42
CA LYS A 100 1.75 1.97 22.48
C LYS A 100 0.91 0.90 21.79
N GLN A 101 1.03 0.83 20.46
CA GLN A 101 0.37 -0.18 19.66
C GLN A 101 1.24 -1.43 19.51
N ALA A 102 0.62 -2.60 19.66
CA ALA A 102 1.32 -3.88 19.53
C ALA A 102 1.62 -4.22 18.06
N ARG A 103 0.74 -3.82 17.15
CA ARG A 103 0.83 -4.10 15.72
C ARG A 103 0.67 -2.81 14.92
N LEU A 104 1.34 -2.71 13.77
CA LEU A 104 1.15 -1.59 12.86
C LEU A 104 -0.27 -1.53 12.29
N SER A 105 -0.95 -2.67 12.15
CA SER A 105 -2.36 -2.73 11.76
C SER A 105 -3.30 -1.99 12.72
N ASP A 106 -2.90 -1.87 14.00
CA ASP A 106 -3.70 -1.20 15.03
C ASP A 106 -3.46 0.32 15.02
N TYR A 107 -2.41 0.76 14.33
CA TYR A 107 -2.06 2.17 14.15
C TYR A 107 -2.57 2.73 12.82
N ILE A 108 -2.39 1.99 11.72
CA ILE A 108 -2.78 2.42 10.37
C ILE A 108 -4.30 2.57 10.29
N GLY A 109 -4.77 3.63 9.61
CA GLY A 109 -6.21 3.95 9.46
C GLY A 109 -6.74 4.95 10.51
N HIS A 110 -5.95 5.32 11.51
CA HIS A 110 -6.33 6.44 12.38
C HIS A 110 -6.22 7.79 11.67
N MET A 111 -5.30 7.93 10.73
CA MET A 111 -5.17 9.03 9.79
C MET A 111 -5.07 8.45 8.37
N ASN A 112 -5.99 8.81 7.48
CA ASN A 112 -5.90 8.43 6.07
C ASN A 112 -5.23 9.58 5.30
N VAL A 113 -4.31 9.24 4.44
CA VAL A 113 -3.57 10.18 3.61
C VAL A 113 -3.55 9.70 2.16
N VAL A 114 -3.77 10.62 1.25
CA VAL A 114 -3.52 10.41 -0.19
C VAL A 114 -2.39 11.35 -0.58
N LEU A 115 -1.35 10.82 -1.16
CA LEU A 115 -0.21 11.57 -1.66
C LEU A 115 -0.22 11.49 -3.19
N PHE A 116 -0.07 12.63 -3.84
CA PHE A 116 0.26 12.72 -5.25
C PHE A 116 1.66 13.29 -5.42
N ALA A 117 2.53 12.53 -6.04
CA ALA A 117 3.91 12.91 -6.33
C ALA A 117 4.26 12.55 -7.78
N PRO A 118 5.27 13.19 -8.41
CA PRO A 118 5.68 12.87 -9.78
C PRO A 118 6.03 11.39 -9.99
N GLU A 119 6.51 10.71 -8.94
CA GLU A 119 6.85 9.29 -8.95
C GLU A 119 5.63 8.37 -9.13
N ASP A 120 4.42 8.86 -8.80
CA ASP A 120 3.18 8.07 -8.90
C ASP A 120 2.78 7.77 -10.35
N LEU A 121 3.36 8.47 -11.33
CA LEU A 121 3.29 8.08 -12.75
C LEU A 121 3.83 6.67 -13.02
N GLN A 122 4.65 6.13 -12.15
CA GLN A 122 5.08 4.74 -12.18
C GLN A 122 3.94 3.73 -11.93
N LEU A 123 2.80 4.19 -11.43
CA LEU A 123 1.61 3.36 -11.32
C LEU A 123 1.15 2.84 -12.69
N ILE A 124 1.32 3.65 -13.75
CA ILE A 124 0.93 3.30 -15.10
C ILE A 124 2.05 2.53 -15.82
N LYS A 125 3.27 3.07 -15.84
CA LYS A 125 4.41 2.51 -16.60
C LYS A 125 5.30 1.56 -15.80
N GLY A 126 5.16 1.53 -14.50
CA GLY A 126 6.00 0.73 -13.61
C GLY A 126 5.63 -0.74 -13.57
N ALA A 127 6.43 -1.50 -12.84
CA ALA A 127 6.22 -2.93 -12.66
C ALA A 127 4.94 -3.24 -11.86
N PRO A 128 4.34 -4.43 -12.03
CA PRO A 128 3.18 -4.89 -11.27
C PRO A 128 3.31 -4.75 -9.74
N SER A 129 4.54 -4.82 -9.23
CA SER A 129 4.81 -4.63 -7.80
C SER A 129 4.48 -3.22 -7.29
N VAL A 130 4.58 -2.19 -8.15
CA VAL A 130 4.19 -0.80 -7.81
C VAL A 130 2.68 -0.73 -7.64
N ARG A 131 1.92 -1.28 -8.56
CA ARG A 131 0.45 -1.32 -8.52
C ARG A 131 -0.08 -2.12 -7.35
N ARG A 132 0.51 -3.30 -7.07
CA ARG A 132 0.16 -4.06 -5.85
C ARG A 132 0.43 -3.28 -4.57
N LYS A 133 1.60 -2.61 -4.49
CA LYS A 133 1.93 -1.77 -3.34
C LYS A 133 0.92 -0.64 -3.14
N PHE A 134 0.46 -0.01 -4.23
CA PHE A 134 -0.58 1.01 -4.19
C PHE A 134 -1.87 0.45 -3.55
N ILE A 135 -2.42 -0.66 -4.09
CA ILE A 135 -3.63 -1.27 -3.51
C ILE A 135 -3.43 -1.61 -2.03
N ASP A 136 -2.28 -2.20 -1.68
CA ASP A 136 -2.03 -2.65 -0.31
C ASP A 136 -1.95 -1.49 0.67
N ILE A 137 -1.45 -0.32 0.22
CA ILE A 137 -1.43 0.92 1.00
C ILE A 137 -2.85 1.45 1.17
N GLU A 138 -3.60 1.62 0.08
CA GLU A 138 -4.93 2.22 0.13
C GLU A 138 -5.93 1.35 0.87
N LEU A 139 -5.97 0.05 0.58
CA LEU A 139 -6.81 -0.89 1.34
C LEU A 139 -6.42 -0.98 2.80
N GLY A 140 -5.12 -0.93 3.10
CA GLY A 140 -4.62 -0.97 4.47
C GLY A 140 -5.11 0.18 5.33
N GLN A 141 -5.22 1.37 4.76
CA GLN A 141 -5.77 2.55 5.45
C GLN A 141 -7.28 2.44 5.72
N ILE A 142 -8.02 1.78 4.82
CA ILE A 142 -9.49 1.73 4.85
C ILE A 142 -9.99 0.53 5.67
N LYS A 143 -9.25 -0.58 5.65
CA LYS A 143 -9.68 -1.87 6.23
C LYS A 143 -8.57 -2.55 7.04
N PRO A 144 -8.56 -2.42 8.36
CA PRO A 144 -7.59 -3.12 9.21
C PRO A 144 -7.54 -4.63 9.01
N ILE A 145 -8.70 -5.27 8.76
CA ILE A 145 -8.79 -6.72 8.50
C ILE A 145 -7.99 -7.13 7.25
N TYR A 146 -7.93 -6.28 6.23
CA TYR A 146 -7.12 -6.52 5.04
C TYR A 146 -5.61 -6.64 5.37
N LEU A 147 -5.11 -5.77 6.25
CA LEU A 147 -3.70 -5.82 6.68
C LEU A 147 -3.39 -7.12 7.41
N SER A 148 -4.33 -7.61 8.24
CA SER A 148 -4.19 -8.89 8.93
C SER A 148 -4.17 -10.05 7.93
N ASP A 149 -5.13 -10.10 6.99
CA ASP A 149 -5.19 -11.15 5.97
C ASP A 149 -3.96 -11.15 5.06
N LEU A 150 -3.51 -9.95 4.63
CA LEU A 150 -2.29 -9.80 3.82
C LEU A 150 -1.03 -10.23 4.60
N SER A 151 -0.94 -9.92 5.88
CA SER A 151 0.18 -10.33 6.74
C SER A 151 0.23 -11.86 6.88
N ASN A 152 -0.92 -12.49 7.15
CA ASN A 152 -1.02 -13.95 7.26
C ASN A 152 -0.68 -14.61 5.90
N TYR A 153 -1.24 -14.11 4.81
CA TYR A 153 -0.90 -14.58 3.47
C TYR A 153 0.60 -14.53 3.19
N ASN A 154 1.24 -13.40 3.45
CA ASN A 154 2.67 -13.21 3.24
C ASN A 154 3.53 -14.11 4.14
N HIS A 155 3.08 -14.35 5.38
CA HIS A 155 3.75 -15.27 6.30
C HIS A 155 3.76 -16.70 5.74
N ILE A 156 2.60 -17.21 5.34
CA ILE A 156 2.46 -18.55 4.75
C ILE A 156 3.21 -18.66 3.43
N LEU A 157 3.12 -17.64 2.57
CA LEU A 157 3.87 -17.58 1.32
C LEU A 157 5.38 -17.69 1.56
N LYS A 158 5.89 -17.00 2.58
CA LYS A 158 7.30 -17.09 2.98
C LYS A 158 7.65 -18.49 3.47
N GLN A 159 6.82 -19.12 4.30
CA GLN A 159 7.02 -20.48 4.78
C GLN A 159 7.07 -21.46 3.61
N ARG A 160 6.07 -21.41 2.69
CA ARG A 160 6.01 -22.25 1.50
C ARG A 160 7.25 -22.08 0.62
N ASN A 161 7.64 -20.84 0.32
CA ASN A 161 8.81 -20.57 -0.50
C ASN A 161 10.12 -21.01 0.18
N THR A 162 10.22 -20.92 1.50
CA THR A 162 11.36 -21.43 2.27
C THR A 162 11.40 -22.95 2.21
N TYR A 163 10.27 -23.62 2.36
CA TYR A 163 10.16 -25.06 2.26
C TYR A 163 10.57 -25.57 0.88
N LEU A 164 10.07 -24.93 -0.21
CA LEU A 164 10.46 -25.26 -1.60
C LEU A 164 11.97 -25.09 -1.85
N LYS A 165 12.66 -24.23 -1.11
CA LYS A 165 14.11 -23.98 -1.27
C LYS A 165 14.97 -24.95 -0.47
N SER A 166 14.55 -25.29 0.74
CA SER A 166 15.37 -25.99 1.72
C SER A 166 15.25 -27.53 1.65
N SER A 167 14.14 -28.05 1.10
CA SER A 167 13.88 -29.49 1.13
C SER A 167 14.49 -30.20 -0.07
N GLN A 168 15.34 -31.20 0.20
CA GLN A 168 15.84 -32.13 -0.84
C GLN A 168 14.74 -33.10 -1.29
N LYS A 169 13.88 -33.51 -0.37
CA LYS A 169 12.70 -34.33 -0.64
C LYS A 169 11.46 -33.61 -0.09
N ILE A 170 10.52 -33.33 -0.96
CA ILE A 170 9.28 -32.63 -0.60
C ILE A 170 8.30 -33.65 -0.02
N ASP A 171 7.77 -33.36 1.17
CA ASP A 171 6.63 -34.03 1.73
C ASP A 171 5.36 -33.39 1.16
N GLU A 172 4.63 -34.16 0.36
CA GLU A 172 3.39 -33.73 -0.31
C GLU A 172 2.30 -33.33 0.69
N THR A 173 2.20 -34.03 1.82
CA THR A 173 1.21 -33.77 2.87
C THR A 173 1.47 -32.41 3.52
N PHE A 174 2.72 -32.14 3.89
CA PHE A 174 3.09 -30.86 4.47
C PHE A 174 2.91 -29.68 3.48
N LEU A 175 3.27 -29.90 2.20
CA LEU A 175 3.07 -28.90 1.17
C LEU A 175 1.58 -28.59 0.95
N SER A 176 0.72 -29.63 0.98
CA SER A 176 -0.74 -29.45 0.87
C SER A 176 -1.32 -28.62 2.01
N VAL A 177 -0.86 -28.81 3.25
CA VAL A 177 -1.29 -27.98 4.38
C VAL A 177 -0.92 -26.51 4.19
N LEU A 178 0.28 -26.22 3.67
CA LEU A 178 0.70 -24.85 3.33
C LEU A 178 -0.12 -24.27 2.18
N ASP A 179 -0.47 -25.10 1.18
CA ASP A 179 -1.30 -24.71 0.05
C ASP A 179 -2.71 -24.36 0.52
N ASP A 180 -3.35 -25.16 1.39
CA ASP A 180 -4.68 -24.87 1.94
C ASP A 180 -4.72 -23.54 2.70
N GLN A 181 -3.74 -23.29 3.57
CA GLN A 181 -3.65 -22.02 4.29
C GLN A 181 -3.39 -20.83 3.34
N LEU A 182 -2.56 -21.04 2.33
CA LEU A 182 -2.26 -20.00 1.33
C LEU A 182 -3.50 -19.64 0.52
N VAL A 183 -4.32 -20.64 0.15
CA VAL A 183 -5.61 -20.46 -0.54
C VAL A 183 -6.58 -19.69 0.35
N GLU A 184 -6.74 -20.07 1.61
CA GLU A 184 -7.67 -19.43 2.53
C GLU A 184 -7.42 -17.91 2.62
N TYR A 185 -6.20 -17.51 3.01
CA TYR A 185 -5.88 -16.08 3.14
C TYR A 185 -5.76 -15.38 1.79
N GLY A 186 -5.27 -16.08 0.75
CA GLY A 186 -5.17 -15.54 -0.59
C GLY A 186 -6.52 -15.18 -1.18
N CYS A 187 -7.54 -16.01 -1.00
CA CYS A 187 -8.91 -15.71 -1.43
C CYS A 187 -9.48 -14.46 -0.74
N ARG A 188 -9.23 -14.30 0.57
CA ARG A 188 -9.65 -13.09 1.30
C ARG A 188 -9.00 -11.83 0.72
N VAL A 189 -7.68 -11.87 0.47
CA VAL A 189 -6.94 -10.77 -0.16
C VAL A 189 -7.50 -10.44 -1.55
N ILE A 190 -7.73 -11.44 -2.41
CA ILE A 190 -8.27 -11.26 -3.77
C ILE A 190 -9.66 -10.62 -3.71
N LYS A 191 -10.57 -11.13 -2.87
CA LYS A 191 -11.93 -10.57 -2.69
C LYS A 191 -11.90 -9.10 -2.27
N HIS A 192 -11.03 -8.74 -1.33
CA HIS A 192 -10.87 -7.34 -0.92
C HIS A 192 -10.38 -6.46 -2.07
N ARG A 193 -9.39 -6.92 -2.83
CA ARG A 193 -8.83 -6.17 -3.97
C ARG A 193 -9.85 -5.98 -5.09
N ILE A 194 -10.60 -7.01 -5.46
CA ILE A 194 -11.65 -6.91 -6.48
C ILE A 194 -12.70 -5.87 -6.08
N LYS A 195 -13.19 -5.93 -4.84
CA LYS A 195 -14.17 -4.96 -4.34
C LYS A 195 -13.62 -3.54 -4.34
N PHE A 196 -12.36 -3.37 -3.96
CA PHE A 196 -11.68 -2.08 -3.98
C PHE A 196 -11.54 -1.55 -5.41
N ILE A 197 -11.06 -2.37 -6.36
CA ILE A 197 -10.89 -1.97 -7.76
C ILE A 197 -12.22 -1.57 -8.40
N LYS A 198 -13.30 -2.30 -8.17
CA LYS A 198 -14.65 -1.93 -8.65
C LYS A 198 -15.08 -0.56 -8.13
N ASN A 199 -14.81 -0.26 -6.85
CA ASN A 199 -15.13 1.05 -6.29
C ASN A 199 -14.20 2.13 -6.84
N LEU A 200 -12.89 1.86 -6.95
CA LEU A 200 -11.90 2.77 -7.51
C LEU A 200 -12.25 3.14 -8.95
N GLU A 201 -12.61 2.16 -9.78
CA GLU A 201 -13.08 2.38 -11.15
C GLU A 201 -14.29 3.31 -11.18
N LYS A 202 -15.34 3.01 -10.39
CA LYS A 202 -16.57 3.81 -10.34
C LYS A 202 -16.30 5.29 -10.02
N PHE A 203 -15.47 5.56 -9.01
CA PHE A 203 -15.15 6.93 -8.60
C PHE A 203 -14.13 7.57 -9.52
N GLY A 204 -13.10 6.81 -9.91
CA GLY A 204 -12.05 7.24 -10.82
C GLY A 204 -12.58 7.62 -12.20
N GLN A 205 -13.49 6.83 -12.77
CA GLN A 205 -14.15 7.11 -14.04
C GLN A 205 -14.86 8.47 -14.01
N LYS A 206 -15.65 8.72 -12.95
CA LYS A 206 -16.32 10.01 -12.79
C LYS A 206 -15.34 11.18 -12.76
N LYS A 207 -14.24 11.04 -11.98
CA LYS A 207 -13.21 12.07 -11.86
C LYS A 207 -12.42 12.25 -13.14
N HIS A 208 -12.12 11.17 -13.83
CA HIS A 208 -11.41 11.22 -15.10
C HIS A 208 -12.20 11.95 -16.18
N LEU A 209 -13.51 11.68 -16.29
CA LEU A 209 -14.42 12.42 -17.17
C LEU A 209 -14.45 13.92 -16.85
N GLU A 210 -14.48 14.30 -15.55
CA GLU A 210 -14.42 15.71 -15.14
C GLU A 210 -13.09 16.37 -15.58
N ILE A 211 -11.94 15.70 -15.38
CA ILE A 211 -10.60 16.21 -15.70
C ILE A 211 -10.37 16.29 -17.21
N SER A 212 -10.86 15.32 -17.97
CA SER A 212 -10.68 15.23 -19.42
C SER A 212 -11.74 16.00 -20.22
N ASN A 213 -12.59 16.81 -19.57
CA ASN A 213 -13.72 17.49 -20.21
C ASN A 213 -14.63 16.52 -21.00
N GLN A 214 -14.98 15.38 -20.41
CA GLN A 214 -15.84 14.34 -20.97
C GLN A 214 -15.29 13.65 -22.23
N SER A 215 -13.98 13.73 -22.49
CA SER A 215 -13.38 13.19 -23.72
C SER A 215 -12.76 11.79 -23.55
N GLU A 216 -12.52 11.35 -22.32
CA GLU A 216 -11.81 10.09 -22.03
C GLU A 216 -12.55 9.25 -21.00
N GLU A 217 -12.79 8.00 -21.35
CA GLU A 217 -13.38 6.99 -20.44
C GLU A 217 -12.28 6.15 -19.80
N LEU A 218 -12.24 6.14 -18.45
CA LEU A 218 -11.32 5.32 -17.68
C LEU A 218 -11.98 3.98 -17.35
N SER A 219 -11.26 2.88 -17.54
CA SER A 219 -11.62 1.58 -16.95
C SER A 219 -10.42 0.93 -16.25
N ILE A 220 -10.71 0.15 -15.19
CA ILE A 220 -9.69 -0.48 -14.34
C ILE A 220 -10.03 -1.95 -14.16
N SER A 221 -9.09 -2.84 -14.47
CA SER A 221 -9.29 -4.29 -14.39
C SER A 221 -8.30 -4.93 -13.42
N TYR A 222 -8.80 -5.81 -12.55
CA TYR A 222 -7.97 -6.66 -11.71
C TYR A 222 -7.53 -7.90 -12.50
N GLN A 223 -6.24 -8.07 -12.66
CA GLN A 223 -5.60 -9.16 -13.40
C GLN A 223 -5.16 -10.26 -12.44
N SER A 224 -6.03 -11.23 -12.18
CA SER A 224 -5.69 -12.34 -11.30
C SER A 224 -4.90 -13.44 -12.02
N THR A 225 -3.91 -14.01 -11.35
CA THR A 225 -3.21 -15.23 -11.78
C THR A 225 -4.03 -16.50 -11.52
N VAL A 226 -5.09 -16.41 -10.75
CA VAL A 226 -6.08 -17.45 -10.54
C VAL A 226 -7.26 -17.18 -11.48
N ASN A 227 -7.56 -18.12 -12.37
CA ASN A 227 -8.68 -17.98 -13.29
C ASN A 227 -9.97 -18.49 -12.62
N PHE A 228 -10.93 -17.60 -12.37
CA PHE A 228 -12.23 -17.91 -11.76
C PHE A 228 -13.33 -17.03 -12.38
N THR A 229 -14.56 -17.53 -12.37
CA THR A 229 -15.72 -16.83 -12.95
C THR A 229 -16.48 -15.99 -11.92
N ASN A 230 -16.55 -16.47 -10.67
CA ASN A 230 -17.20 -15.77 -9.57
C ASN A 230 -16.49 -16.06 -8.24
N GLU A 231 -16.89 -15.37 -7.18
CA GLU A 231 -16.27 -15.50 -5.85
C GLU A 231 -16.53 -16.86 -5.17
N GLU A 232 -17.56 -17.59 -5.56
CA GLU A 232 -17.93 -18.88 -4.97
C GLU A 232 -16.94 -19.97 -5.36
N VAL A 233 -16.50 -19.98 -6.63
CA VAL A 233 -15.53 -20.96 -7.15
C VAL A 233 -14.07 -20.53 -6.96
N LEU A 234 -13.81 -19.35 -6.40
CA LEU A 234 -12.45 -18.81 -6.26
C LEU A 234 -11.53 -19.74 -5.47
N MET A 235 -12.03 -20.34 -4.39
CA MET A 235 -11.23 -21.22 -3.52
C MET A 235 -10.78 -22.48 -4.28
N ASP A 236 -11.70 -23.16 -4.96
CA ASP A 236 -11.40 -24.35 -5.73
C ASP A 236 -10.50 -24.02 -6.93
N SER A 237 -10.80 -22.91 -7.61
CA SER A 237 -9.96 -22.42 -8.71
C SER A 237 -8.53 -22.13 -8.26
N PHE A 238 -8.33 -21.59 -7.06
CA PHE A 238 -7.00 -21.32 -6.55
C PHE A 238 -6.25 -22.60 -6.15
N LYS A 239 -6.94 -23.59 -5.54
CA LYS A 239 -6.36 -24.91 -5.28
C LYS A 239 -5.89 -25.57 -6.59
N ILE A 240 -6.75 -25.63 -7.60
CA ILE A 240 -6.42 -26.18 -8.92
C ILE A 240 -5.23 -25.41 -9.56
N ALA A 241 -5.19 -24.09 -9.44
CA ALA A 241 -4.09 -23.29 -9.99
C ALA A 241 -2.75 -23.60 -9.30
N LEU A 242 -2.74 -23.79 -7.96
CA LEU A 242 -1.54 -24.20 -7.22
C LEU A 242 -1.08 -25.61 -7.62
N GLU A 243 -2.01 -26.57 -7.72
CA GLU A 243 -1.70 -27.93 -8.17
C GLU A 243 -1.08 -27.94 -9.58
N LYS A 244 -1.69 -27.22 -10.52
CA LYS A 244 -1.15 -27.08 -11.90
C LYS A 244 0.24 -26.41 -11.93
N SER A 245 0.50 -25.48 -11.01
CA SER A 245 1.79 -24.79 -10.96
C SER A 245 2.86 -25.54 -10.17
N ARG A 246 2.50 -26.63 -9.46
CA ARG A 246 3.37 -27.34 -8.49
C ARG A 246 4.73 -27.74 -9.08
N SER A 247 4.76 -28.40 -10.23
CA SER A 247 6.03 -28.80 -10.87
C SER A 247 6.92 -27.61 -11.20
N ARG A 248 6.33 -26.49 -11.67
CA ARG A 248 7.06 -25.24 -11.94
C ARG A 248 7.55 -24.58 -10.66
N ASP A 249 6.74 -24.59 -9.59
CA ASP A 249 7.08 -24.01 -8.29
C ASP A 249 8.24 -24.78 -7.65
N LEU A 250 8.25 -26.11 -7.73
CA LEU A 250 9.35 -26.96 -7.29
C LEU A 250 10.64 -26.66 -8.05
N PHE A 251 10.56 -26.54 -9.36
CA PHE A 251 11.71 -26.22 -10.20
C PHE A 251 12.26 -24.80 -9.90
N LYS A 252 11.37 -23.79 -9.84
CA LYS A 252 11.76 -22.40 -9.59
C LYS A 252 11.98 -22.07 -8.13
N LYS A 253 11.68 -23.00 -7.23
CA LYS A 253 11.74 -22.83 -5.75
C LYS A 253 10.98 -21.59 -5.28
N ASN A 254 9.83 -21.31 -5.90
CA ASN A 254 9.04 -20.10 -5.66
C ASN A 254 7.60 -20.30 -6.11
N THR A 255 6.64 -19.77 -5.36
CA THR A 255 5.21 -19.79 -5.68
C THR A 255 4.90 -18.88 -6.87
N GLY A 256 4.27 -19.43 -7.90
CA GLY A 256 4.00 -18.73 -9.16
C GLY A 256 2.59 -18.16 -9.30
N VAL A 257 1.66 -18.49 -8.40
CA VAL A 257 0.23 -18.15 -8.48
C VAL A 257 -0.25 -17.53 -7.19
N GLY A 258 -1.15 -16.56 -7.28
CA GLY A 258 -1.79 -15.91 -6.14
C GLY A 258 -1.61 -14.39 -6.09
N PRO A 259 -2.22 -13.69 -5.11
CA PRO A 259 -2.31 -12.23 -5.07
C PRO A 259 -0.95 -11.50 -5.05
N HIS A 260 0.14 -12.17 -4.70
CA HIS A 260 1.51 -11.62 -4.80
C HIS A 260 2.02 -11.57 -6.25
N ARG A 261 1.33 -12.18 -7.21
CA ARG A 261 1.63 -12.19 -8.65
C ARG A 261 0.60 -11.43 -9.48
N ASP A 262 -0.57 -11.15 -8.91
CA ASP A 262 -1.64 -10.45 -9.60
C ASP A 262 -1.25 -9.02 -9.98
N ASP A 263 -2.02 -8.42 -10.89
CA ASP A 263 -1.78 -7.08 -11.39
C ASP A 263 -3.07 -6.26 -11.50
N ILE A 264 -2.94 -4.99 -11.86
CA ILE A 264 -4.02 -4.09 -12.23
C ILE A 264 -3.70 -3.52 -13.61
N ALA A 265 -4.68 -3.49 -14.49
CA ALA A 265 -4.58 -2.80 -15.77
C ALA A 265 -5.49 -1.59 -15.79
N PHE A 266 -5.00 -0.51 -16.37
CA PHE A 266 -5.71 0.75 -16.58
C PHE A 266 -5.91 0.93 -18.08
N TYR A 267 -7.11 1.37 -18.48
CA TYR A 267 -7.45 1.63 -19.87
C TYR A 267 -8.08 3.00 -20.02
N ILE A 268 -7.74 3.70 -21.09
CA ILE A 268 -8.36 4.95 -21.50
C ILE A 268 -8.99 4.71 -22.89
N ASN A 269 -10.32 4.91 -23.01
CA ASN A 269 -11.07 4.61 -24.22
C ASN A 269 -10.82 3.18 -24.76
N GLY A 270 -10.70 2.21 -23.86
CA GLY A 270 -10.44 0.80 -24.18
C GLY A 270 -9.00 0.46 -24.58
N ILE A 271 -8.09 1.45 -24.62
CA ILE A 271 -6.67 1.25 -24.94
C ILE A 271 -5.87 1.21 -23.64
N ASP A 272 -4.90 0.28 -23.54
CA ASP A 272 -4.01 0.20 -22.36
C ASP A 272 -3.34 1.55 -22.11
N ALA A 273 -3.51 2.08 -20.90
CA ALA A 273 -3.05 3.41 -20.53
C ALA A 273 -1.52 3.57 -20.61
N SER A 274 -0.75 2.48 -20.60
CA SER A 274 0.72 2.54 -20.75
C SER A 274 1.16 3.16 -22.09
N PHE A 275 0.32 3.08 -23.13
CA PHE A 275 0.54 3.71 -24.44
C PHE A 275 0.07 5.17 -24.49
N GLY A 276 -0.57 5.67 -23.43
CA GLY A 276 -1.09 7.03 -23.38
C GLY A 276 -0.01 8.10 -23.37
N SER A 277 -0.44 9.34 -23.63
CA SER A 277 0.40 10.54 -23.51
C SER A 277 0.74 10.86 -22.04
N GLN A 278 1.74 11.72 -21.83
CA GLN A 278 2.07 12.17 -20.46
C GLN A 278 0.90 12.91 -19.79
N GLY A 279 0.11 13.67 -20.57
CA GLY A 279 -1.10 14.33 -20.08
C GLY A 279 -2.12 13.32 -19.57
N GLN A 280 -2.42 12.29 -20.36
CA GLN A 280 -3.31 11.19 -19.99
C GLN A 280 -2.87 10.45 -18.74
N HIS A 281 -1.57 10.17 -18.61
CA HIS A 281 -1.03 9.55 -17.39
C HIS A 281 -1.25 10.41 -16.14
N ARG A 282 -1.03 11.74 -16.25
CA ARG A 282 -1.28 12.67 -15.13
C ARG A 282 -2.76 12.74 -14.77
N SER A 283 -3.63 12.89 -15.76
CA SER A 283 -5.09 12.92 -15.56
C SER A 283 -5.58 11.64 -14.92
N LEU A 284 -5.09 10.46 -15.37
CA LEU A 284 -5.45 9.16 -14.82
C LEU A 284 -5.01 9.06 -13.36
N VAL A 285 -3.74 9.34 -13.03
CA VAL A 285 -3.25 9.21 -11.65
C VAL A 285 -3.93 10.20 -10.71
N LEU A 286 -4.33 11.38 -11.19
CA LEU A 286 -5.14 12.34 -10.40
C LEU A 286 -6.59 11.89 -10.21
N SER A 287 -7.08 10.97 -11.04
CA SER A 287 -8.46 10.47 -10.99
C SER A 287 -8.67 9.35 -9.97
N ILE A 288 -7.61 8.65 -9.62
CA ILE A 288 -7.62 7.46 -8.77
C ILE A 288 -6.98 7.71 -7.42
#